data_00ac25355802abff039e5ff824a250d6
#
_entry.id   00ac25355802abff039e5ff824a250d6
#
_cell.length_a   1.000
_cell.length_b   1.000
_cell.length_c   1.000
_cell.angle_alpha   90.00
_cell.angle_beta   90.00
_cell.angle_gamma   90.00
#
_symmetry.space_group_name_H-M   'P 1'
#
loop_
_entity.id
_entity.type
_entity.pdbx_description
1 polymer ?
#
loop_
_entity_poly.entity_id
_entity_poly.type
_entity_poly.pdbx_seq_one_letter_code
_entity_poly.pdbx_strand_id
1 'polypeptide(L)'
;MIKDFIEKALKNRITTLVAAAVAVLFGLWAWIDIRKEAYSDIADTQVRLIAKFPGKAAVEVEERVTLPIERVLNAIPKVAVRRSRTINGLVVFQFVFEDGTDDYFARMRLMERVADADIPEDVHPALGPMSSPVGEIYRYVVESSENHTPMELRTIQDWIVMPKMLQIPGIADVVTFGGLPKQYHVVTSPDKLIRFKLTIGDVIKAIQENNLNTGGNLLLQGEQGFPIRSLGAIRDPKHIENIVVKTVNGVPVFIRDLGSVEISHPIPSGVLGYTIQNDDEGLIDVDSSVQGLVAMRRWGDPNEMGERIREKVKEINENYLPKGVQLRNTYDRTDLVNYTLRTIGKTLVEGVVVVSLVLIFFIGSVRASLVVVATIPFAMLFAFLLMNLTGIPASLLSLGAIDFGIIVDGAVIMVENIMRRYRDATPEEKSHGILAFTRDAASEVGTEILFSILTTRLAYLPYFLF
;
A
#
# COMPACT_ATOMS: atom_id res chain seq x y z
N MET A 1 -41.60 -24.47 -9.18
CA MET A 1 -40.71 -23.54 -8.49
C MET A 1 -40.54 -22.21 -9.27
N ILE A 2 -40.00 -22.22 -10.52
CA ILE A 2 -39.82 -20.94 -11.26
C ILE A 2 -41.15 -20.34 -11.67
N LYS A 3 -42.10 -21.16 -12.15
CA LYS A 3 -43.46 -20.74 -12.49
C LYS A 3 -44.16 -20.11 -11.28
N ASP A 4 -44.04 -20.72 -10.11
CA ASP A 4 -44.61 -20.20 -8.87
C ASP A 4 -43.95 -18.89 -8.45
N PHE A 5 -42.64 -18.73 -8.67
CA PHE A 5 -41.91 -17.51 -8.42
C PHE A 5 -42.37 -16.36 -9.33
N ILE A 6 -42.50 -16.63 -10.65
CA ILE A 6 -43.02 -15.67 -11.65
C ILE A 6 -44.44 -15.25 -11.27
N GLU A 7 -45.30 -16.22 -10.98
CA GLU A 7 -46.68 -15.93 -10.56
C GLU A 7 -46.77 -15.09 -9.32
N LYS A 8 -45.97 -15.42 -8.30
CA LYS A 8 -45.90 -14.68 -7.04
C LYS A 8 -45.40 -13.25 -7.22
N ALA A 9 -44.39 -13.06 -8.08
CA ALA A 9 -43.82 -11.75 -8.42
C ALA A 9 -44.84 -10.88 -9.15
N LEU A 10 -45.57 -11.44 -10.14
CA LEU A 10 -46.58 -10.72 -10.89
C LEU A 10 -47.85 -10.42 -10.04
N LYS A 11 -48.26 -11.34 -9.17
CA LYS A 11 -49.39 -11.15 -8.26
C LYS A 11 -49.11 -10.04 -7.25
N ASN A 12 -47.89 -10.01 -6.70
CA ASN A 12 -47.45 -9.02 -5.70
C ASN A 12 -46.53 -7.96 -6.32
N ARG A 13 -46.94 -7.40 -7.46
CA ARG A 13 -46.12 -6.48 -8.27
C ARG A 13 -45.57 -5.29 -7.49
N ILE A 14 -46.34 -4.70 -6.55
CA ILE A 14 -45.90 -3.57 -5.74
C ILE A 14 -44.78 -4.01 -4.83
N THR A 15 -44.92 -5.13 -4.13
CA THR A 15 -43.87 -5.68 -3.25
C THR A 15 -42.62 -5.99 -4.03
N THR A 16 -42.71 -6.54 -5.23
CA THR A 16 -41.58 -6.85 -6.12
C THR A 16 -40.86 -5.55 -6.54
N LEU A 17 -41.62 -4.52 -6.95
CA LEU A 17 -41.03 -3.21 -7.31
C LEU A 17 -40.39 -2.51 -6.12
N VAL A 18 -41.01 -2.57 -4.95
CA VAL A 18 -40.43 -2.03 -3.72
C VAL A 18 -39.13 -2.76 -3.36
N ALA A 19 -39.13 -4.11 -3.44
CA ALA A 19 -37.90 -4.88 -3.21
C ALA A 19 -36.79 -4.54 -4.22
N ALA A 20 -37.13 -4.35 -5.48
CA ALA A 20 -36.18 -3.91 -6.49
C ALA A 20 -35.65 -2.50 -6.20
N ALA A 21 -36.51 -1.56 -5.83
CA ALA A 21 -36.09 -0.21 -5.47
C ALA A 21 -35.17 -0.19 -4.22
N VAL A 22 -35.48 -1.02 -3.22
CA VAL A 22 -34.63 -1.20 -2.03
C VAL A 22 -33.27 -1.77 -2.43
N ALA A 23 -33.22 -2.79 -3.30
CA ALA A 23 -31.96 -3.34 -3.79
C ALA A 23 -31.13 -2.31 -4.56
N VAL A 24 -31.76 -1.44 -5.35
CA VAL A 24 -31.07 -0.32 -6.03
C VAL A 24 -30.48 0.67 -5.03
N LEU A 25 -31.24 1.06 -4.00
CA LEU A 25 -30.75 2.00 -2.97
C LEU A 25 -29.57 1.41 -2.20
N PHE A 26 -29.65 0.15 -1.78
CA PHE A 26 -28.54 -0.54 -1.13
C PHE A 26 -27.35 -0.74 -2.07
N GLY A 27 -27.57 -0.98 -3.35
CA GLY A 27 -26.51 -1.08 -4.36
C GLY A 27 -25.80 0.25 -4.58
N LEU A 28 -26.52 1.37 -4.59
CA LEU A 28 -25.94 2.72 -4.67
C LEU A 28 -25.11 3.04 -3.40
N TRP A 29 -25.64 2.70 -2.23
CA TRP A 29 -24.89 2.82 -1.00
C TRP A 29 -23.62 1.97 -1.04
N ALA A 30 -23.72 0.72 -1.46
CA ALA A 30 -22.58 -0.18 -1.57
C ALA A 30 -21.52 0.33 -2.57
N TRP A 31 -21.91 0.96 -3.68
CA TRP A 31 -20.98 1.58 -4.62
C TRP A 31 -20.18 2.73 -4.01
N ILE A 32 -20.77 3.48 -3.10
CA ILE A 32 -20.08 4.57 -2.39
C ILE A 32 -19.10 4.00 -1.38
N ASP A 33 -19.52 2.99 -0.62
CA ASP A 33 -18.80 2.40 0.51
C ASP A 33 -17.70 1.39 0.10
N ILE A 34 -17.86 0.71 -1.03
CA ILE A 34 -16.92 -0.32 -1.50
C ILE A 34 -15.53 0.27 -1.76
N ARG A 35 -14.49 -0.43 -1.32
CA ARG A 35 -13.10 -0.08 -1.63
C ARG A 35 -12.85 -0.11 -3.13
N LYS A 36 -12.20 0.93 -3.64
CA LYS A 36 -11.91 1.10 -5.05
C LYS A 36 -10.40 0.98 -5.27
N GLU A 37 -10.00 -0.02 -6.06
CA GLU A 37 -8.60 -0.33 -6.32
C GLU A 37 -8.36 -0.45 -7.83
N ALA A 38 -7.16 -0.09 -8.30
CA ALA A 38 -6.80 -0.38 -9.68
C ALA A 38 -6.58 -1.88 -9.88
N TYR A 39 -5.85 -2.50 -8.94
CA TYR A 39 -5.59 -3.94 -8.89
C TYR A 39 -5.91 -4.46 -7.50
N SER A 40 -6.59 -5.58 -7.42
CA SER A 40 -6.84 -6.27 -6.15
C SER A 40 -5.53 -6.76 -5.54
N ASP A 41 -5.37 -6.58 -4.23
CA ASP A 41 -4.25 -7.14 -3.48
C ASP A 41 -4.51 -8.62 -3.18
N ILE A 42 -4.09 -9.48 -4.11
CA ILE A 42 -4.20 -10.94 -4.01
C ILE A 42 -2.93 -11.59 -3.44
N ALA A 43 -1.97 -10.78 -2.95
CA ALA A 43 -0.73 -11.30 -2.41
C ALA A 43 -0.99 -12.05 -1.10
N ASP A 44 -0.32 -13.21 -0.94
CA ASP A 44 -0.29 -13.92 0.33
C ASP A 44 0.29 -13.06 1.44
N THR A 45 0.02 -13.43 2.69
CA THR A 45 0.66 -12.80 3.85
C THR A 45 2.16 -13.00 3.79
N GLN A 46 2.91 -11.91 3.59
CA GLN A 46 4.37 -11.93 3.50
C GLN A 46 5.01 -11.09 4.60
N VAL A 47 6.01 -11.67 5.26
CA VAL A 47 6.81 -10.95 6.25
C VAL A 47 8.28 -11.00 5.84
N ARG A 48 8.92 -9.83 5.84
CA ARG A 48 10.36 -9.71 5.63
C ARG A 48 11.04 -9.44 6.96
N LEU A 49 12.15 -10.15 7.21
CA LEU A 49 13.03 -9.90 8.33
C LEU A 49 14.38 -9.48 7.76
N ILE A 50 14.93 -8.39 8.26
CA ILE A 50 16.17 -7.77 7.76
C ILE A 50 17.14 -7.72 8.94
N ALA A 51 18.34 -8.26 8.75
CA ALA A 51 19.42 -8.15 9.73
C ALA A 51 20.66 -7.56 9.06
N LYS A 52 21.20 -6.49 9.66
CA LYS A 52 22.41 -5.80 9.19
C LYS A 52 23.60 -6.23 10.03
N PHE A 53 24.71 -6.56 9.37
CA PHE A 53 25.99 -6.87 10.00
C PHE A 53 27.12 -6.16 9.22
N PRO A 54 27.22 -4.83 9.35
CA PRO A 54 28.10 -4.00 8.53
C PRO A 54 29.56 -4.41 8.61
N GLY A 55 30.26 -4.33 7.47
CA GLY A 55 31.70 -4.62 7.40
C GLY A 55 32.04 -6.11 7.35
N LYS A 56 31.06 -7.00 7.26
CA LYS A 56 31.26 -8.44 7.20
C LYS A 56 31.02 -8.99 5.79
N ALA A 57 31.84 -9.96 5.40
CA ALA A 57 31.66 -10.68 4.15
C ALA A 57 30.39 -11.55 4.17
N ALA A 58 29.82 -11.85 3.01
CA ALA A 58 28.60 -12.63 2.91
C ALA A 58 28.69 -13.99 3.64
N VAL A 59 29.84 -14.65 3.58
CA VAL A 59 30.08 -15.94 4.29
C VAL A 59 29.98 -15.76 5.80
N GLU A 60 30.60 -14.71 6.37
CA GLU A 60 30.49 -14.43 7.82
C GLU A 60 29.06 -14.08 8.22
N VAL A 61 28.32 -13.32 7.38
CA VAL A 61 26.91 -13.02 7.62
C VAL A 61 26.09 -14.29 7.59
N GLU A 62 26.37 -15.20 6.64
CA GLU A 62 25.67 -16.47 6.54
C GLU A 62 25.89 -17.34 7.77
N GLU A 63 27.14 -17.54 8.17
CA GLU A 63 27.47 -18.42 9.30
C GLU A 63 27.00 -17.88 10.64
N ARG A 64 27.12 -16.56 10.89
CA ARG A 64 26.87 -15.94 12.19
C ARG A 64 25.47 -15.37 12.37
N VAL A 65 24.78 -15.07 11.28
CA VAL A 65 23.46 -14.41 11.35
C VAL A 65 22.40 -15.24 10.64
N THR A 66 22.64 -15.61 9.37
CA THR A 66 21.61 -16.28 8.56
C THR A 66 21.27 -17.66 9.11
N LEU A 67 22.25 -18.53 9.30
CA LEU A 67 22.04 -19.90 9.76
C LEU A 67 21.45 -19.98 11.19
N PRO A 68 21.92 -19.19 12.19
CA PRO A 68 21.31 -19.17 13.51
C PRO A 68 19.85 -18.74 13.49
N ILE A 69 19.51 -17.71 12.71
CA ILE A 69 18.13 -17.24 12.55
C ILE A 69 17.26 -18.30 11.85
N GLU A 70 17.73 -18.91 10.76
CA GLU A 70 16.98 -19.95 10.04
C GLU A 70 16.63 -21.14 10.94
N ARG A 71 17.55 -21.54 11.80
CA ARG A 71 17.31 -22.66 12.73
C ARG A 71 16.10 -22.44 13.62
N VAL A 72 15.98 -21.25 14.23
CA VAL A 72 14.86 -20.94 15.12
C VAL A 72 13.57 -20.67 14.36
N LEU A 73 13.66 -20.15 13.13
CA LEU A 73 12.51 -19.82 12.30
C LEU A 73 11.91 -21.04 11.57
N ASN A 74 12.62 -22.18 11.53
CA ASN A 74 12.11 -23.39 10.88
C ASN A 74 10.85 -23.96 11.55
N ALA A 75 10.63 -23.68 12.83
CA ALA A 75 9.49 -24.19 13.60
C ALA A 75 8.23 -23.32 13.51
N ILE A 76 8.22 -22.27 12.70
CA ILE A 76 7.04 -21.38 12.58
C ILE A 76 5.93 -22.06 11.79
N PRO A 77 4.72 -22.17 12.35
CA PRO A 77 3.59 -22.80 11.68
C PRO A 77 3.05 -21.93 10.54
N LYS A 78 2.33 -22.55 9.61
CA LYS A 78 1.66 -21.90 8.48
C LYS A 78 2.59 -21.17 7.52
N VAL A 79 3.86 -21.51 7.46
CA VAL A 79 4.80 -20.94 6.49
C VAL A 79 4.84 -21.84 5.26
N ALA A 80 4.35 -21.33 4.13
CA ALA A 80 4.35 -22.00 2.84
C ALA A 80 5.73 -21.92 2.15
N VAL A 81 6.37 -20.74 2.18
CA VAL A 81 7.67 -20.51 1.52
C VAL A 81 8.59 -19.73 2.45
N ARG A 82 9.85 -20.20 2.54
CA ARG A 82 10.95 -19.53 3.24
C ARG A 82 12.07 -19.28 2.25
N ARG A 83 12.60 -18.06 2.23
CA ARG A 83 13.76 -17.69 1.43
C ARG A 83 14.63 -16.75 2.24
N SER A 84 15.94 -16.94 2.14
CA SER A 84 16.92 -15.99 2.62
C SER A 84 17.81 -15.52 1.48
N ARG A 85 18.29 -14.30 1.57
CA ARG A 85 19.29 -13.76 0.68
C ARG A 85 20.35 -13.04 1.49
N THR A 86 21.55 -13.60 1.49
CA THR A 86 22.70 -13.06 2.19
C THR A 86 23.63 -12.36 1.22
N ILE A 87 24.04 -11.16 1.57
CA ILE A 87 25.04 -10.37 0.86
C ILE A 87 26.02 -9.77 1.87
N ASN A 88 27.05 -9.07 1.41
CA ASN A 88 28.00 -8.42 2.30
C ASN A 88 27.28 -7.45 3.27
N GLY A 89 27.43 -7.70 4.55
CA GLY A 89 26.87 -6.85 5.61
C GLY A 89 25.35 -6.89 5.79
N LEU A 90 24.61 -7.77 5.08
CA LEU A 90 23.14 -7.78 5.11
C LEU A 90 22.56 -9.17 4.82
N VAL A 91 21.55 -9.55 5.55
CA VAL A 91 20.66 -10.66 5.18
C VAL A 91 19.21 -10.22 5.20
N VAL A 92 18.44 -10.69 4.22
CA VAL A 92 16.99 -10.50 4.11
C VAL A 92 16.33 -11.87 4.05
N PHE A 93 15.43 -12.13 5.00
CA PHE A 93 14.55 -13.30 4.98
C PHE A 93 13.19 -12.89 4.47
N GLN A 94 12.58 -13.73 3.67
CA GLN A 94 11.22 -13.58 3.17
C GLN A 94 10.42 -14.84 3.54
N PHE A 95 9.35 -14.63 4.28
CA PHE A 95 8.39 -15.66 4.65
C PHE A 95 7.07 -15.38 3.97
N VAL A 96 6.57 -16.38 3.26
CA VAL A 96 5.23 -16.38 2.69
C VAL A 96 4.42 -17.37 3.50
N PHE A 97 3.33 -16.92 4.07
CA PHE A 97 2.44 -17.74 4.90
C PHE A 97 1.32 -18.33 4.05
N GLU A 98 0.68 -19.37 4.56
CA GLU A 98 -0.52 -19.95 3.98
C GLU A 98 -1.63 -18.89 3.87
N ASP A 99 -2.47 -19.03 2.85
CA ASP A 99 -3.59 -18.12 2.62
C ASP A 99 -4.50 -17.99 3.85
N GLY A 100 -5.04 -16.79 4.06
CA GLY A 100 -5.85 -16.46 5.22
C GLY A 100 -5.09 -16.33 6.54
N THR A 101 -3.75 -16.38 6.54
CA THR A 101 -2.97 -16.13 7.76
C THR A 101 -2.97 -14.64 8.09
N ASP A 102 -3.29 -14.31 9.35
CA ASP A 102 -3.28 -12.93 9.84
C ASP A 102 -1.85 -12.35 9.89
N ASP A 103 -1.71 -11.12 9.38
CA ASP A 103 -0.41 -10.44 9.28
C ASP A 103 0.23 -10.18 10.66
N TYR A 104 -0.56 -9.85 11.68
CA TYR A 104 -0.05 -9.61 13.04
C TYR A 104 0.40 -10.91 13.68
N PHE A 105 -0.36 -12.00 13.50
CA PHE A 105 0.04 -13.33 13.96
C PHE A 105 1.38 -13.73 13.34
N ALA A 106 1.54 -13.58 12.02
CA ALA A 106 2.76 -13.92 11.31
C ALA A 106 3.97 -13.15 11.85
N ARG A 107 3.83 -11.84 12.02
CA ARG A 107 4.88 -10.94 12.53
C ARG A 107 5.24 -11.26 13.98
N MET A 108 4.25 -11.47 14.82
CA MET A 108 4.45 -11.78 16.24
C MET A 108 5.21 -13.10 16.42
N ARG A 109 4.84 -14.15 15.65
CA ARG A 109 5.54 -15.44 15.70
C ARG A 109 6.98 -15.36 15.20
N LEU A 110 7.24 -14.56 14.17
CA LEU A 110 8.60 -14.31 13.70
C LEU A 110 9.45 -13.62 14.77
N MET A 111 8.96 -12.54 15.38
CA MET A 111 9.72 -11.81 16.40
C MET A 111 9.95 -12.64 17.67
N GLU A 112 8.97 -13.41 18.12
CA GLU A 112 9.09 -14.34 19.23
C GLU A 112 10.24 -15.33 19.01
N ARG A 113 10.31 -15.93 17.81
CA ARG A 113 11.35 -16.92 17.51
C ARG A 113 12.70 -16.30 17.23
N VAL A 114 12.76 -15.13 16.63
CA VAL A 114 14.03 -14.42 16.37
C VAL A 114 14.75 -14.09 17.68
N ALA A 115 14.01 -13.83 18.76
CA ALA A 115 14.59 -13.56 20.06
C ALA A 115 15.39 -14.77 20.64
N ASP A 116 15.10 -15.98 20.19
CA ASP A 116 15.80 -17.22 20.58
C ASP A 116 17.08 -17.47 19.74
N ALA A 117 17.37 -16.64 18.75
CA ALA A 117 18.52 -16.83 17.86
C ALA A 117 19.83 -16.42 18.55
N ASP A 118 20.82 -17.30 18.50
CA ASP A 118 22.18 -17.03 18.98
C ASP A 118 22.97 -16.24 17.91
N ILE A 119 22.81 -14.91 17.93
CA ILE A 119 23.42 -13.97 16.98
C ILE A 119 24.32 -12.97 17.72
N PRO A 120 25.30 -12.32 17.04
CA PRO A 120 26.12 -11.29 17.63
C PRO A 120 25.30 -10.14 18.23
N GLU A 121 25.76 -9.59 19.38
CA GLU A 121 25.05 -8.53 20.12
C GLU A 121 24.85 -7.25 19.30
N ASP A 122 25.71 -6.99 18.33
CA ASP A 122 25.64 -5.83 17.44
C ASP A 122 24.68 -6.01 16.26
N VAL A 123 24.07 -7.19 16.13
CA VAL A 123 23.09 -7.50 15.08
C VAL A 123 21.67 -7.38 15.66
N HIS A 124 20.90 -6.46 15.09
CA HIS A 124 19.51 -6.23 15.48
C HIS A 124 18.56 -6.54 14.32
N PRO A 125 17.96 -7.74 14.28
CA PRO A 125 16.97 -8.08 13.26
C PRO A 125 15.72 -7.21 13.39
N ALA A 126 15.24 -6.67 12.28
CA ALA A 126 14.05 -5.84 12.21
C ALA A 126 13.07 -6.37 11.16
N LEU A 127 11.78 -6.31 11.46
CA LEU A 127 10.76 -6.63 10.47
C LEU A 127 10.62 -5.49 9.46
N GLY A 128 10.49 -5.85 8.20
CA GLY A 128 10.08 -4.93 7.15
C GLY A 128 8.69 -4.36 7.38
N PRO A 129 8.28 -3.34 6.62
CA PRO A 129 6.97 -2.70 6.76
C PRO A 129 5.83 -3.70 6.55
N MET A 130 4.70 -3.47 7.22
CA MET A 130 3.47 -4.24 7.05
C MET A 130 2.70 -3.72 5.84
N SER A 131 3.28 -3.91 4.67
CA SER A 131 2.68 -3.54 3.40
C SER A 131 2.82 -4.68 2.40
N SER A 132 1.86 -4.77 1.49
CA SER A 132 1.93 -5.70 0.36
C SER A 132 2.80 -5.15 -0.77
N PRO A 133 3.15 -5.95 -1.78
CA PRO A 133 3.82 -5.45 -2.98
C PRO A 133 3.05 -4.33 -3.71
N VAL A 134 1.73 -4.33 -3.60
CA VAL A 134 0.86 -3.28 -4.15
C VAL A 134 0.59 -2.14 -3.16
N GLY A 135 1.20 -2.15 -1.99
CA GLY A 135 1.01 -1.15 -0.94
C GLY A 135 1.70 0.19 -1.20
N GLU A 136 2.54 0.29 -2.22
CA GLU A 136 3.12 1.56 -2.63
C GLU A 136 2.05 2.45 -3.25
N ILE A 137 1.77 3.59 -2.60
CA ILE A 137 0.65 4.47 -3.02
C ILE A 137 1.09 5.86 -3.44
N TYR A 138 2.23 6.33 -2.95
CA TYR A 138 2.67 7.69 -3.22
C TYR A 138 4.19 7.80 -3.24
N ARG A 139 4.74 8.53 -4.21
CA ARG A 139 6.15 8.91 -4.25
C ARG A 139 6.28 10.41 -4.42
N TYR A 140 7.23 10.98 -3.73
CA TYR A 140 7.58 12.38 -3.87
C TYR A 140 9.09 12.56 -3.85
N VAL A 141 9.57 13.61 -4.49
CA VAL A 141 10.94 14.09 -4.38
C VAL A 141 10.99 15.34 -3.52
N VAL A 142 12.09 15.49 -2.78
CA VAL A 142 12.39 16.71 -2.02
C VAL A 142 13.19 17.61 -2.93
N GLU A 143 12.54 18.63 -3.47
CA GLU A 143 13.16 19.61 -4.37
C GLU A 143 13.60 20.86 -3.62
N SER A 144 14.63 21.53 -4.14
CA SER A 144 15.02 22.86 -3.68
C SER A 144 15.21 23.79 -4.85
N SER A 145 14.66 25.00 -4.73
CA SER A 145 14.94 26.13 -5.61
C SER A 145 16.16 26.96 -5.16
N GLU A 146 16.67 26.67 -3.97
CA GLU A 146 17.88 27.27 -3.39
C GLU A 146 19.01 26.23 -3.38
N ASN A 147 20.24 26.65 -3.07
CA ASN A 147 21.42 25.77 -3.08
C ASN A 147 21.51 24.85 -1.84
N HIS A 148 20.47 24.06 -1.58
CA HIS A 148 20.55 23.01 -0.55
C HIS A 148 21.31 21.79 -1.08
N THR A 149 22.22 21.29 -0.25
CA THR A 149 22.98 20.10 -0.57
C THR A 149 22.11 18.82 -0.47
N PRO A 150 22.45 17.73 -1.18
CA PRO A 150 21.76 16.45 -1.02
C PRO A 150 21.75 15.92 0.43
N MET A 151 22.73 16.31 1.24
CA MET A 151 22.81 15.97 2.65
C MET A 151 21.78 16.73 3.50
N GLU A 152 21.56 18.01 3.20
CA GLU A 152 20.54 18.81 3.87
C GLU A 152 19.15 18.35 3.49
N LEU A 153 18.88 18.08 2.21
CA LEU A 153 17.61 17.54 1.75
C LEU A 153 17.31 16.18 2.38
N ARG A 154 18.33 15.32 2.52
CA ARG A 154 18.19 14.04 3.23
C ARG A 154 17.88 14.24 4.72
N THR A 155 18.49 15.19 5.36
CA THR A 155 18.22 15.53 6.77
C THR A 155 16.77 16.02 6.94
N ILE A 156 16.29 16.89 6.04
CA ILE A 156 14.89 17.36 6.03
C ILE A 156 13.93 16.18 5.85
N GLN A 157 14.22 15.29 4.90
CA GLN A 157 13.42 14.10 4.67
C GLN A 157 13.32 13.21 5.91
N ASP A 158 14.46 12.86 6.52
CA ASP A 158 14.50 11.87 7.60
C ASP A 158 13.95 12.42 8.93
N TRP A 159 14.11 13.74 9.19
CA TRP A 159 13.78 14.34 10.48
C TRP A 159 12.52 15.22 10.50
N ILE A 160 12.07 15.69 9.34
CA ILE A 160 10.88 16.53 9.24
C ILE A 160 9.78 15.80 8.49
N VAL A 161 10.05 15.39 7.24
CA VAL A 161 9.00 14.87 6.33
C VAL A 161 8.54 13.49 6.76
N MET A 162 9.48 12.53 6.92
CA MET A 162 9.15 11.14 7.25
C MET A 162 8.33 11.03 8.55
N PRO A 163 8.70 11.67 9.68
CA PRO A 163 7.90 11.58 10.91
C PRO A 163 6.49 12.16 10.75
N LYS A 164 6.31 13.19 9.91
CA LYS A 164 4.99 13.78 9.63
C LYS A 164 4.13 12.88 8.76
N MET A 165 4.71 12.22 7.76
CA MET A 165 4.02 11.26 6.92
C MET A 165 3.58 10.02 7.70
N LEU A 166 4.42 9.52 8.60
CA LEU A 166 4.10 8.38 9.48
C LEU A 166 2.96 8.66 10.47
N GLN A 167 2.61 9.93 10.71
CA GLN A 167 1.45 10.29 11.53
C GLN A 167 0.11 10.02 10.84
N ILE A 168 0.10 9.80 9.54
CA ILE A 168 -1.14 9.51 8.80
C ILE A 168 -1.61 8.10 9.16
N PRO A 169 -2.84 7.95 9.72
CA PRO A 169 -3.37 6.62 10.02
C PRO A 169 -3.51 5.79 8.75
N GLY A 170 -3.01 4.56 8.75
CA GLY A 170 -3.04 3.67 7.59
C GLY A 170 -1.74 3.62 6.79
N ILE A 171 -0.78 4.51 7.04
CA ILE A 171 0.57 4.37 6.49
C ILE A 171 1.33 3.27 7.25
N ALA A 172 1.99 2.40 6.50
CA ALA A 172 2.82 1.32 7.03
C ALA A 172 4.26 1.76 7.25
N ASP A 173 4.80 2.51 6.29
CA ASP A 173 6.18 2.99 6.32
C ASP A 173 6.41 4.09 5.30
N VAL A 174 7.51 4.82 5.48
CA VAL A 174 8.03 5.79 4.51
C VAL A 174 9.49 5.46 4.24
N VAL A 175 9.76 4.94 3.05
CA VAL A 175 11.11 4.54 2.66
C VAL A 175 11.81 5.68 1.94
N THR A 176 13.01 6.05 2.39
CA THR A 176 13.80 7.11 1.76
C THR A 176 14.83 6.52 0.80
N PHE A 177 14.87 7.04 -0.41
CA PHE A 177 15.87 6.74 -1.43
C PHE A 177 16.70 7.98 -1.77
N GLY A 178 17.97 7.76 -2.11
CA GLY A 178 18.88 8.84 -2.47
C GLY A 178 19.29 9.72 -1.29
N GLY A 179 19.97 10.81 -1.61
CA GLY A 179 20.57 11.74 -0.66
C GLY A 179 21.75 11.14 0.10
N LEU A 180 22.39 11.97 0.90
CA LEU A 180 23.59 11.62 1.65
C LEU A 180 23.29 11.76 3.14
N PRO A 181 23.14 10.66 3.92
CA PRO A 181 22.92 10.74 5.36
C PRO A 181 24.12 11.44 6.05
N LYS A 182 23.85 12.46 6.85
CA LYS A 182 24.89 13.22 7.55
C LYS A 182 25.56 12.38 8.62
N GLN A 183 26.90 12.38 8.62
CA GLN A 183 27.75 11.74 9.62
C GLN A 183 28.87 12.68 10.04
N TYR A 184 29.38 12.50 11.26
CA TYR A 184 30.62 13.11 11.73
C TYR A 184 31.75 12.08 11.57
N HIS A 185 32.74 12.41 10.77
CA HIS A 185 33.91 11.54 10.56
C HIS A 185 35.07 12.07 11.38
N VAL A 186 35.64 11.21 12.23
CA VAL A 186 36.91 11.47 12.91
C VAL A 186 38.01 10.86 12.04
N VAL A 187 38.72 11.72 11.32
CA VAL A 187 39.81 11.33 10.44
C VAL A 187 41.12 11.40 11.17
N THR A 188 41.74 10.25 11.40
CA THR A 188 43.03 10.15 12.08
C THR A 188 44.07 9.43 11.25
N SER A 189 45.37 9.58 11.56
CA SER A 189 46.42 8.85 10.87
C SER A 189 47.14 7.87 11.81
N PRO A 190 47.59 6.73 11.34
CA PRO A 190 48.37 5.77 12.12
C PRO A 190 49.57 6.39 12.83
N ASP A 191 50.29 7.31 12.15
CA ASP A 191 51.47 7.96 12.70
C ASP A 191 51.17 8.79 13.96
N LYS A 192 50.02 9.52 13.95
CA LYS A 192 49.58 10.29 15.13
C LYS A 192 49.18 9.36 16.26
N LEU A 193 48.49 8.25 15.97
CA LEU A 193 48.11 7.26 16.98
C LEU A 193 49.36 6.62 17.63
N ILE A 194 50.34 6.22 16.83
CA ILE A 194 51.61 5.63 17.29
C ILE A 194 52.36 6.64 18.17
N ARG A 195 52.47 7.91 17.73
CA ARG A 195 53.15 8.98 18.48
C ARG A 195 52.63 9.15 19.90
N PHE A 196 51.30 9.06 20.06
CA PHE A 196 50.65 9.18 21.36
C PHE A 196 50.44 7.84 22.09
N LYS A 197 50.94 6.73 21.52
CA LYS A 197 50.74 5.35 22.02
C LYS A 197 49.27 5.01 22.25
N LEU A 198 48.45 5.34 21.26
CA LEU A 198 47.00 5.10 21.22
C LEU A 198 46.63 4.10 20.11
N THR A 199 45.55 3.42 20.34
CA THR A 199 44.88 2.56 19.33
C THR A 199 43.60 3.23 18.82
N ILE A 200 43.09 2.79 17.70
CA ILE A 200 41.78 3.24 17.21
C ILE A 200 40.65 2.88 18.19
N GLY A 201 40.80 1.75 18.92
CA GLY A 201 39.88 1.34 19.96
C GLY A 201 39.80 2.32 21.12
N ASP A 202 40.93 2.95 21.51
CA ASP A 202 40.94 3.98 22.56
C ASP A 202 40.15 5.22 22.12
N VAL A 203 40.23 5.59 20.84
CA VAL A 203 39.47 6.72 20.27
C VAL A 203 37.98 6.42 20.26
N ILE A 204 37.57 5.21 19.76
CA ILE A 204 36.19 4.79 19.75
C ILE A 204 35.59 4.79 21.16
N LYS A 205 36.31 4.18 22.12
CA LYS A 205 35.88 4.14 23.51
C LYS A 205 35.72 5.53 24.12
N ALA A 206 36.67 6.44 23.89
CA ALA A 206 36.57 7.80 24.38
C ALA A 206 35.36 8.55 23.81
N ILE A 207 35.02 8.36 22.51
CA ILE A 207 33.82 8.96 21.91
C ILE A 207 32.56 8.39 22.55
N GLN A 208 32.49 7.07 22.73
CA GLN A 208 31.31 6.39 23.29
C GLN A 208 31.05 6.85 24.74
N GLU A 209 32.12 6.94 25.57
CA GLU A 209 32.04 7.36 26.98
C GLU A 209 31.68 8.84 27.13
N ASN A 210 32.02 9.69 26.16
CA ASN A 210 31.74 11.13 26.18
C ASN A 210 30.46 11.53 25.41
N ASN A 211 29.72 10.58 24.85
CA ASN A 211 28.45 10.83 24.14
C ASN A 211 27.25 10.42 24.99
N LEU A 212 27.22 10.88 26.24
CA LEU A 212 26.16 10.51 27.19
C LEU A 212 25.66 11.76 27.95
N ASN A 213 24.34 11.86 28.07
CA ASN A 213 23.72 12.75 29.04
C ASN A 213 23.48 11.98 30.33
N THR A 214 24.05 12.45 31.42
CA THR A 214 23.86 11.81 32.72
C THR A 214 22.90 12.64 33.55
N GLY A 215 21.86 12.00 34.11
CA GLY A 215 20.96 12.60 35.06
C GLY A 215 21.69 12.76 36.42
N GLY A 216 21.57 13.94 37.01
CA GLY A 216 21.96 14.20 38.39
C GLY A 216 20.75 14.15 39.32
N ASN A 217 20.98 14.43 40.59
CA ASN A 217 19.91 14.50 41.59
C ASN A 217 19.18 15.86 41.49
N LEU A 218 18.13 16.04 42.26
CA LEU A 218 17.42 17.29 42.44
C LEU A 218 18.22 18.20 43.39
N LEU A 219 18.51 19.44 42.96
CA LEU A 219 18.95 20.47 43.83
C LEU A 219 17.72 21.12 44.47
N LEU A 220 17.56 20.96 45.78
CA LEU A 220 16.47 21.57 46.53
C LEU A 220 16.91 22.97 46.97
N GLN A 221 16.19 24.01 46.54
CA GLN A 221 16.40 25.38 46.96
C GLN A 221 15.06 25.95 47.49
N GLY A 222 14.90 25.92 48.80
CA GLY A 222 13.63 26.16 49.46
C GLY A 222 12.59 25.06 49.12
N GLU A 223 11.42 25.45 48.64
CA GLU A 223 10.34 24.53 48.23
C GLU A 223 10.45 24.11 46.75
N GLN A 224 11.48 24.57 46.04
CA GLN A 224 11.68 24.28 44.62
C GLN A 224 12.76 23.24 44.40
N GLY A 225 12.49 22.25 43.57
CA GLY A 225 13.44 21.23 43.12
C GLY A 225 13.94 21.50 41.70
N PHE A 226 15.23 21.65 41.50
CA PHE A 226 15.88 21.84 40.19
C PHE A 226 16.56 20.55 39.78
N PRO A 227 16.12 19.89 38.68
CA PRO A 227 16.80 18.70 38.16
C PRO A 227 18.16 19.08 37.57
N ILE A 228 19.22 18.47 38.07
CA ILE A 228 20.56 18.62 37.52
C ILE A 228 20.77 17.57 36.45
N ARG A 229 21.28 17.97 35.29
CA ARG A 229 21.71 17.05 34.22
C ARG A 229 23.03 17.48 33.62
N SER A 230 23.91 16.54 33.34
CA SER A 230 25.10 16.77 32.53
C SER A 230 24.72 16.67 31.03
N LEU A 231 25.13 17.66 30.27
CA LEU A 231 24.90 17.70 28.80
C LEU A 231 26.21 17.27 28.11
N GLY A 232 26.44 15.95 28.03
CA GLY A 232 27.61 15.38 27.36
C GLY A 232 27.36 14.85 25.97
N ALA A 233 26.08 14.77 25.53
CA ALA A 233 25.77 14.31 24.18
C ALA A 233 26.37 15.24 23.12
N ILE A 234 26.97 14.65 22.10
CA ILE A 234 27.62 15.34 20.99
C ILE A 234 26.54 16.09 20.17
N ARG A 235 26.79 17.39 19.92
CA ARG A 235 25.88 18.26 19.14
C ARG A 235 26.50 18.82 17.87
N ASP A 236 27.81 19.00 17.89
CA ASP A 236 28.56 19.59 16.80
C ASP A 236 29.99 19.00 16.72
N PRO A 237 30.73 19.20 15.61
CA PRO A 237 32.09 18.71 15.46
C PRO A 237 33.05 19.17 16.56
N LYS A 238 32.88 20.40 17.10
CA LYS A 238 33.76 20.93 18.12
C LYS A 238 33.66 20.18 19.44
N HIS A 239 32.47 19.65 19.77
CA HIS A 239 32.32 18.77 20.92
C HIS A 239 33.18 17.51 20.77
N ILE A 240 33.22 16.92 19.59
CA ILE A 240 34.05 15.74 19.31
C ILE A 240 35.53 16.09 19.38
N GLU A 241 35.96 17.20 18.79
CA GLU A 241 37.34 17.67 18.81
C GLU A 241 37.90 17.83 20.22
N ASN A 242 37.07 18.23 21.15
CA ASN A 242 37.44 18.51 22.55
C ASN A 242 37.35 17.29 23.49
N ILE A 243 36.99 16.10 22.97
CA ILE A 243 37.01 14.88 23.79
C ILE A 243 38.44 14.50 24.10
N VAL A 244 38.72 14.25 25.39
CA VAL A 244 40.01 13.73 25.86
C VAL A 244 40.03 12.21 25.64
N VAL A 245 40.96 11.73 24.81
CA VAL A 245 41.15 10.32 24.57
C VAL A 245 41.96 9.65 25.69
N LYS A 246 43.04 10.32 26.13
CA LYS A 246 43.96 9.81 27.18
C LYS A 246 44.79 10.94 27.76
N THR A 247 45.19 10.77 28.98
CA THR A 247 46.18 11.64 29.58
C THR A 247 47.56 10.96 29.55
N VAL A 248 48.53 11.60 28.91
CA VAL A 248 49.91 11.11 28.79
C VAL A 248 50.84 12.06 29.57
N ASN A 249 51.55 11.55 30.59
CA ASN A 249 52.42 12.32 31.46
C ASN A 249 51.74 13.59 32.05
N GLY A 250 50.46 13.49 32.42
CA GLY A 250 49.70 14.61 32.98
C GLY A 250 49.14 15.59 31.95
N VAL A 251 49.40 15.39 30.65
CA VAL A 251 48.88 16.21 29.55
C VAL A 251 47.75 15.51 28.86
N PRO A 252 46.55 16.09 28.73
CA PRO A 252 45.44 15.50 28.02
C PRO A 252 45.68 15.53 26.52
N VAL A 253 45.40 14.40 25.84
CA VAL A 253 45.41 14.25 24.38
C VAL A 253 43.97 14.29 23.90
N PHE A 254 43.65 15.27 23.09
CA PHE A 254 42.30 15.47 22.52
C PHE A 254 42.18 14.84 21.15
N ILE A 255 40.95 14.62 20.69
CA ILE A 255 40.69 14.11 19.32
C ILE A 255 41.32 15.06 18.28
N ARG A 256 41.25 16.38 18.45
CA ARG A 256 41.87 17.38 17.56
C ARG A 256 43.38 17.21 17.41
N ASP A 257 44.08 16.65 18.40
CA ASP A 257 45.52 16.39 18.34
C ASP A 257 45.83 15.16 17.46
N LEU A 258 44.84 14.24 17.34
CA LEU A 258 44.97 13.02 16.60
C LEU A 258 44.50 13.14 15.13
N GLY A 259 43.66 14.14 14.83
CA GLY A 259 43.11 14.29 13.50
C GLY A 259 42.19 15.49 13.31
N SER A 260 41.29 15.39 12.35
CA SER A 260 40.21 16.35 12.08
C SER A 260 38.84 15.70 12.27
N VAL A 261 37.86 16.55 12.57
CA VAL A 261 36.46 16.14 12.61
C VAL A 261 35.74 16.82 11.46
N GLU A 262 35.17 16.01 10.56
CA GLU A 262 34.57 16.49 9.33
C GLU A 262 33.11 16.06 9.26
N ILE A 263 32.26 16.90 8.68
CA ILE A 263 30.90 16.52 8.30
C ILE A 263 31.01 15.80 6.96
N SER A 264 30.58 14.55 6.91
CA SER A 264 30.65 13.71 5.73
C SER A 264 29.45 12.77 5.65
N HIS A 265 29.52 11.74 4.83
CA HIS A 265 28.49 10.77 4.62
C HIS A 265 29.08 9.36 4.50
N PRO A 266 28.32 8.29 4.70
CA PRO A 266 28.74 6.92 4.40
C PRO A 266 29.00 6.77 2.91
N ILE A 267 29.72 5.73 2.53
CA ILE A 267 29.91 5.37 1.13
C ILE A 267 28.51 5.12 0.52
N PRO A 268 28.11 5.88 -0.53
CA PRO A 268 26.79 5.71 -1.12
C PRO A 268 26.68 4.33 -1.80
N SER A 269 25.59 3.62 -1.54
CA SER A 269 25.27 2.36 -2.21
C SER A 269 24.57 2.56 -3.55
N GLY A 270 24.11 3.76 -3.85
CA GLY A 270 23.44 4.16 -5.08
C GLY A 270 23.12 5.65 -5.10
N VAL A 271 22.75 6.15 -6.26
CA VAL A 271 22.34 7.54 -6.49
C VAL A 271 20.93 7.53 -7.07
N LEU A 272 20.11 8.48 -6.66
CA LEU A 272 18.78 8.71 -7.22
C LEU A 272 18.85 9.98 -8.08
N GLY A 273 18.53 9.85 -9.35
CA GLY A 273 18.28 10.97 -10.26
C GLY A 273 16.86 10.93 -10.77
N TYR A 274 16.40 12.05 -11.30
CA TYR A 274 15.12 12.14 -12.01
C TYR A 274 15.17 13.23 -13.07
N THR A 275 14.33 13.11 -14.10
CA THR A 275 14.20 14.10 -15.17
C THR A 275 12.84 14.76 -15.07
N ILE A 276 12.80 16.07 -15.17
CA ILE A 276 11.58 16.86 -15.22
C ILE A 276 11.42 17.43 -16.63
N GLN A 277 10.20 17.38 -17.15
CA GLN A 277 9.84 18.15 -18.32
C GLN A 277 9.36 19.54 -17.85
N ASN A 278 10.07 20.57 -18.24
CA ASN A 278 9.69 21.97 -18.05
C ASN A 278 9.24 22.54 -19.40
N ASP A 279 8.10 23.24 -19.41
CA ASP A 279 7.53 23.78 -20.65
C ASP A 279 8.44 24.82 -21.29
N ASP A 280 9.26 25.57 -20.51
CA ASP A 280 10.13 26.62 -20.96
C ASP A 280 11.56 26.16 -21.29
N GLU A 281 12.09 25.19 -20.57
CA GLU A 281 13.50 24.75 -20.62
C GLU A 281 13.70 23.35 -21.20
N GLY A 282 12.62 22.65 -21.50
CA GLY A 282 12.65 21.25 -21.97
C GLY A 282 12.89 20.25 -20.86
N LEU A 283 13.75 19.24 -21.11
CA LEU A 283 14.08 18.22 -20.11
C LEU A 283 15.21 18.70 -19.21
N ILE A 284 14.97 18.72 -17.91
CA ILE A 284 15.94 19.04 -16.87
C ILE A 284 16.29 17.78 -16.10
N ASP A 285 17.57 17.40 -16.11
CA ASP A 285 18.08 16.27 -15.35
C ASP A 285 18.58 16.71 -13.98
N VAL A 286 18.15 16.01 -12.93
CA VAL A 286 18.62 16.18 -11.57
C VAL A 286 19.39 14.94 -11.14
N ASP A 287 20.72 15.04 -11.08
CA ASP A 287 21.61 13.90 -10.88
C ASP A 287 21.60 13.33 -9.46
N SER A 288 21.27 14.13 -8.46
CA SER A 288 21.24 13.69 -7.07
C SER A 288 20.02 14.26 -6.35
N SER A 289 19.14 13.38 -5.94
CA SER A 289 17.87 13.73 -5.32
C SER A 289 17.57 12.88 -4.10
N VAL A 290 16.53 13.30 -3.38
CA VAL A 290 15.96 12.57 -2.25
C VAL A 290 14.50 12.29 -2.54
N GLN A 291 14.13 11.02 -2.51
CA GLN A 291 12.76 10.56 -2.74
C GLN A 291 12.21 9.87 -1.49
N GLY A 292 10.97 10.18 -1.15
CA GLY A 292 10.18 9.43 -0.21
C GLY A 292 9.17 8.54 -0.93
N LEU A 293 9.12 7.27 -0.55
CA LEU A 293 8.12 6.29 -0.98
C LEU A 293 7.22 6.00 0.20
N VAL A 294 5.92 6.27 0.05
CA VAL A 294 4.92 6.04 1.09
C VAL A 294 4.23 4.71 0.82
N ALA A 295 4.33 3.81 1.78
CA ALA A 295 3.71 2.50 1.75
C ALA A 295 2.48 2.45 2.67
N MET A 296 1.36 2.01 2.13
CA MET A 296 0.10 1.81 2.84
C MET A 296 0.07 0.44 3.52
N ARG A 297 -0.65 0.34 4.63
CA ARG A 297 -0.99 -0.95 5.24
C ARG A 297 -1.89 -1.75 4.32
N ARG A 298 -1.73 -3.05 4.38
CA ARG A 298 -2.60 -3.99 3.67
C ARG A 298 -4.07 -3.74 4.03
N TRP A 299 -4.96 -3.93 3.08
CA TRP A 299 -6.42 -3.73 3.22
C TRP A 299 -6.88 -2.27 3.44
N GLY A 300 -6.00 -1.28 3.30
CA GLY A 300 -6.38 0.13 3.26
C GLY A 300 -7.08 0.51 1.95
N ASP A 301 -7.80 1.64 1.94
CA ASP A 301 -8.35 2.24 0.72
C ASP A 301 -7.31 3.19 0.11
N PRO A 302 -6.79 2.92 -1.12
CA PRO A 302 -5.78 3.77 -1.75
C PRO A 302 -6.27 5.20 -2.03
N ASN A 303 -7.56 5.40 -2.31
CA ASN A 303 -8.11 6.73 -2.58
C ASN A 303 -8.15 7.58 -1.31
N GLU A 304 -8.67 7.03 -0.22
CA GLU A 304 -8.71 7.72 1.07
C GLU A 304 -7.29 8.05 1.54
N MET A 305 -6.36 7.09 1.41
CA MET A 305 -4.96 7.32 1.77
C MET A 305 -4.30 8.38 0.88
N GLY A 306 -4.55 8.35 -0.42
CA GLY A 306 -4.02 9.34 -1.37
C GLY A 306 -4.48 10.76 -1.02
N GLU A 307 -5.76 10.95 -0.68
CA GLU A 307 -6.29 12.25 -0.25
C GLU A 307 -5.62 12.73 1.04
N ARG A 308 -5.53 11.89 2.06
CA ARG A 308 -4.86 12.20 3.32
C ARG A 308 -3.37 12.55 3.13
N ILE A 309 -2.69 11.84 2.22
CA ILE A 309 -1.29 12.14 1.90
C ILE A 309 -1.17 13.49 1.19
N ARG A 310 -2.03 13.80 0.21
CA ARG A 310 -2.01 15.10 -0.49
C ARG A 310 -2.25 16.26 0.46
N GLU A 311 -3.21 16.13 1.38
CA GLU A 311 -3.46 17.13 2.42
C GLU A 311 -2.23 17.30 3.33
N LYS A 312 -1.60 16.19 3.73
CA LYS A 312 -0.40 16.23 4.57
C LYS A 312 0.81 16.81 3.82
N VAL A 313 1.00 16.50 2.54
CA VAL A 313 2.04 17.10 1.69
C VAL A 313 1.86 18.62 1.61
N LYS A 314 0.61 19.08 1.42
CA LYS A 314 0.30 20.50 1.41
C LYS A 314 0.62 21.15 2.77
N GLU A 315 0.20 20.54 3.87
CA GLU A 315 0.50 21.01 5.23
C GLU A 315 2.02 21.10 5.47
N ILE A 316 2.78 20.08 5.02
CA ILE A 316 4.24 20.04 5.17
C ILE A 316 4.89 21.15 4.36
N ASN A 317 4.49 21.34 3.11
CA ASN A 317 5.02 22.39 2.24
C ASN A 317 4.77 23.80 2.77
N GLU A 318 3.59 24.03 3.38
CA GLU A 318 3.20 25.36 3.88
C GLU A 318 3.81 25.68 5.24
N ASN A 319 4.00 24.69 6.13
CA ASN A 319 4.25 24.97 7.55
C ASN A 319 5.58 24.45 8.11
N TYR A 320 6.21 23.46 7.45
CA TYR A 320 7.33 22.75 8.08
C TYR A 320 8.64 22.79 7.31
N LEU A 321 8.58 23.06 6.00
CA LEU A 321 9.80 23.08 5.19
C LEU A 321 10.50 24.44 5.23
N PRO A 322 11.85 24.45 5.12
CA PRO A 322 12.60 25.68 4.90
C PRO A 322 12.19 26.37 3.61
N LYS A 323 12.49 27.68 3.52
CA LYS A 323 12.25 28.42 2.28
C LYS A 323 12.99 27.77 1.12
N GLY A 324 12.32 27.72 -0.05
CA GLY A 324 12.88 27.14 -1.25
C GLY A 324 12.84 25.60 -1.32
N VAL A 325 12.44 24.90 -0.26
CA VAL A 325 12.26 23.44 -0.29
C VAL A 325 10.80 23.07 -0.42
N GLN A 326 10.50 22.12 -1.30
CA GLN A 326 9.14 21.62 -1.51
C GLN A 326 9.13 20.10 -1.77
N LEU A 327 8.02 19.47 -1.42
CA LEU A 327 7.72 18.10 -1.82
C LEU A 327 6.96 18.14 -3.14
N ARG A 328 7.51 17.52 -4.16
CA ARG A 328 6.88 17.37 -5.45
C ARG A 328 6.44 15.93 -5.67
N ASN A 329 5.18 15.74 -6.02
CA ASN A 329 4.62 14.44 -6.36
C ASN A 329 5.28 13.90 -7.66
N THR A 330 5.71 12.65 -7.63
CA THR A 330 6.21 11.91 -8.80
C THR A 330 5.37 10.71 -9.15
N TYR A 331 4.63 10.15 -8.19
CA TYR A 331 3.69 9.07 -8.40
C TYR A 331 2.56 9.15 -7.37
N ASP A 332 1.34 9.13 -7.85
CA ASP A 332 0.12 9.02 -7.03
C ASP A 332 -0.74 7.88 -7.57
N ARG A 333 -0.91 6.84 -6.76
CA ARG A 333 -1.73 5.68 -7.14
C ARG A 333 -3.20 6.04 -7.32
N THR A 334 -3.68 7.08 -6.65
CA THR A 334 -5.06 7.56 -6.79
C THR A 334 -5.37 7.97 -8.23
N ASP A 335 -4.39 8.54 -8.93
CA ASP A 335 -4.55 8.90 -10.34
C ASP A 335 -4.80 7.66 -11.21
N LEU A 336 -4.06 6.57 -10.94
CA LEU A 336 -4.25 5.30 -11.62
C LEU A 336 -5.63 4.70 -11.32
N VAL A 337 -6.06 4.73 -10.05
CA VAL A 337 -7.39 4.25 -9.65
C VAL A 337 -8.49 5.06 -10.34
N ASN A 338 -8.39 6.38 -10.30
CA ASN A 338 -9.37 7.29 -10.92
C ASN A 338 -9.42 7.11 -12.45
N TYR A 339 -8.26 6.98 -13.10
CA TYR A 339 -8.18 6.69 -14.54
C TYR A 339 -8.87 5.36 -14.87
N THR A 340 -8.58 4.32 -14.09
CA THR A 340 -9.19 2.99 -14.25
C THR A 340 -10.71 3.05 -14.09
N LEU A 341 -11.21 3.66 -13.02
CA LEU A 341 -12.64 3.80 -12.78
C LEU A 341 -13.35 4.61 -13.88
N ARG A 342 -12.71 5.68 -14.34
CA ARG A 342 -13.23 6.50 -15.44
C ARG A 342 -13.30 5.71 -16.75
N THR A 343 -12.26 4.94 -17.05
CA THR A 343 -12.21 4.11 -18.26
C THR A 343 -13.29 3.03 -18.22
N ILE A 344 -13.41 2.32 -17.09
CA ILE A 344 -14.46 1.31 -16.90
C ILE A 344 -15.83 1.97 -17.03
N GLY A 345 -16.08 3.07 -16.33
CA GLY A 345 -17.36 3.77 -16.41
C GLY A 345 -17.72 4.20 -17.83
N LYS A 346 -16.75 4.70 -18.60
CA LYS A 346 -16.94 5.05 -20.01
C LYS A 346 -17.30 3.82 -20.85
N THR A 347 -16.54 2.73 -20.74
CA THR A 347 -16.77 1.48 -21.47
C THR A 347 -18.12 0.87 -21.12
N LEU A 348 -18.52 0.94 -19.85
CA LEU A 348 -19.84 0.49 -19.39
C LEU A 348 -20.96 1.27 -20.06
N VAL A 349 -20.89 2.59 -20.11
CA VAL A 349 -21.89 3.44 -20.75
C VAL A 349 -21.94 3.16 -22.26
N GLU A 350 -20.78 3.08 -22.92
CA GLU A 350 -20.69 2.75 -24.34
C GLU A 350 -21.30 1.37 -24.63
N GLY A 351 -21.00 0.36 -23.80
CA GLY A 351 -21.57 -0.98 -23.92
C GLY A 351 -23.09 -0.98 -23.77
N VAL A 352 -23.63 -0.30 -22.76
CA VAL A 352 -25.06 -0.16 -22.55
C VAL A 352 -25.75 0.52 -23.76
N VAL A 353 -25.12 1.56 -24.31
CA VAL A 353 -25.65 2.27 -25.49
C VAL A 353 -25.70 1.33 -26.72
N VAL A 354 -24.59 0.65 -26.98
CA VAL A 354 -24.51 -0.30 -28.12
C VAL A 354 -25.56 -1.43 -27.99
N VAL A 355 -25.61 -2.05 -26.80
CA VAL A 355 -26.62 -3.11 -26.53
C VAL A 355 -28.04 -2.57 -26.68
N SER A 356 -28.30 -1.34 -26.20
CA SER A 356 -29.62 -0.72 -26.36
C SER A 356 -30.02 -0.54 -27.82
N LEU A 357 -29.11 -0.06 -28.66
CA LEU A 357 -29.35 0.14 -30.09
C LEU A 357 -29.62 -1.19 -30.80
N VAL A 358 -28.85 -2.23 -30.51
CA VAL A 358 -29.01 -3.57 -31.02
C VAL A 358 -30.40 -4.12 -30.61
N LEU A 359 -30.76 -4.00 -29.34
CA LEU A 359 -32.05 -4.47 -28.84
C LEU A 359 -33.23 -3.70 -29.44
N ILE A 360 -33.15 -2.40 -29.61
CA ILE A 360 -34.19 -1.61 -30.30
C ILE A 360 -34.37 -2.11 -31.74
N PHE A 361 -33.27 -2.39 -32.42
CA PHE A 361 -33.32 -2.90 -33.81
C PHE A 361 -33.95 -4.28 -33.88
N PHE A 362 -33.55 -5.25 -33.05
CA PHE A 362 -34.05 -6.63 -33.13
C PHE A 362 -35.44 -6.82 -32.51
N ILE A 363 -35.74 -6.21 -31.37
CA ILE A 363 -37.06 -6.35 -30.70
C ILE A 363 -38.11 -5.51 -31.42
N GLY A 364 -37.72 -4.44 -32.13
CA GLY A 364 -38.63 -3.55 -32.86
C GLY A 364 -39.56 -2.73 -31.96
N SER A 365 -39.26 -2.64 -30.65
CA SER A 365 -40.05 -1.90 -29.67
C SER A 365 -39.17 -1.20 -28.68
N VAL A 366 -39.12 0.14 -28.72
CA VAL A 366 -38.33 0.96 -27.82
C VAL A 366 -38.67 0.70 -26.35
N ARG A 367 -39.96 0.53 -26.06
CA ARG A 367 -40.41 0.30 -24.65
C ARG A 367 -39.90 -1.03 -24.10
N ALA A 368 -40.00 -2.11 -24.92
CA ALA A 368 -39.54 -3.42 -24.53
C ALA A 368 -38.02 -3.45 -24.37
N SER A 369 -37.28 -2.81 -25.28
CA SER A 369 -35.81 -2.67 -25.18
C SER A 369 -35.37 -1.89 -23.95
N LEU A 370 -36.05 -0.80 -23.58
CA LEU A 370 -35.77 -0.05 -22.37
C LEU A 370 -35.94 -0.88 -21.08
N VAL A 371 -36.93 -1.79 -21.05
CA VAL A 371 -37.11 -2.69 -19.89
C VAL A 371 -35.93 -3.63 -19.77
N VAL A 372 -35.45 -4.20 -20.89
CA VAL A 372 -34.26 -5.05 -20.88
C VAL A 372 -33.01 -4.28 -20.47
N VAL A 373 -32.80 -3.11 -21.07
CA VAL A 373 -31.64 -2.24 -20.72
C VAL A 373 -31.63 -1.87 -19.26
N ALA A 374 -32.79 -1.63 -18.63
CA ALA A 374 -32.87 -1.31 -17.19
C ALA A 374 -32.40 -2.46 -16.28
N THR A 375 -32.36 -3.69 -16.76
CA THR A 375 -31.82 -4.83 -15.98
C THR A 375 -30.31 -4.75 -15.80
N ILE A 376 -29.58 -4.08 -16.71
CA ILE A 376 -28.11 -3.95 -16.63
C ILE A 376 -27.70 -3.18 -15.38
N PRO A 377 -28.10 -1.90 -15.19
CA PRO A 377 -27.71 -1.15 -14.00
C PRO A 377 -28.27 -1.79 -12.72
N PHE A 378 -29.43 -2.43 -12.76
CA PHE A 378 -29.98 -3.15 -11.62
C PHE A 378 -29.06 -4.32 -11.21
N ALA A 379 -28.66 -5.16 -12.16
CA ALA A 379 -27.77 -6.28 -11.88
C ALA A 379 -26.39 -5.83 -11.40
N MET A 380 -25.85 -4.74 -11.96
CA MET A 380 -24.60 -4.14 -11.51
C MET A 380 -24.66 -3.66 -10.06
N LEU A 381 -25.70 -2.90 -9.72
CA LEU A 381 -25.87 -2.40 -8.35
C LEU A 381 -26.05 -3.56 -7.36
N PHE A 382 -26.74 -4.61 -7.77
CA PHE A 382 -26.86 -5.82 -6.94
C PHE A 382 -25.52 -6.55 -6.80
N ALA A 383 -24.70 -6.61 -7.86
CA ALA A 383 -23.35 -7.15 -7.80
C ALA A 383 -22.46 -6.33 -6.83
N PHE A 384 -22.52 -4.99 -6.87
CA PHE A 384 -21.79 -4.14 -5.94
C PHE A 384 -22.21 -4.37 -4.49
N LEU A 385 -23.50 -4.58 -4.24
CA LEU A 385 -23.99 -4.94 -2.92
C LEU A 385 -23.36 -6.25 -2.42
N LEU A 386 -23.36 -7.29 -3.27
CA LEU A 386 -22.75 -8.57 -2.93
C LEU A 386 -21.23 -8.46 -2.73
N MET A 387 -20.53 -7.71 -3.58
CA MET A 387 -19.10 -7.46 -3.45
C MET A 387 -18.79 -6.76 -2.12
N ASN A 388 -19.56 -5.75 -1.75
CA ASN A 388 -19.38 -5.05 -0.48
C ASN A 388 -19.61 -5.97 0.72
N LEU A 389 -20.66 -6.79 0.69
CA LEU A 389 -20.96 -7.77 1.75
C LEU A 389 -19.90 -8.87 1.89
N THR A 390 -19.26 -9.25 0.79
CA THR A 390 -18.20 -10.27 0.78
C THR A 390 -16.80 -9.69 0.96
N GLY A 391 -16.66 -8.35 1.01
CA GLY A 391 -15.39 -7.67 1.17
C GLY A 391 -14.50 -7.66 -0.10
N ILE A 392 -15.06 -7.99 -1.26
CA ILE A 392 -14.34 -7.97 -2.55
C ILE A 392 -14.26 -6.52 -3.04
N PRO A 393 -13.05 -5.96 -3.30
CA PRO A 393 -12.92 -4.58 -3.76
C PRO A 393 -13.36 -4.41 -5.22
N ALA A 394 -13.83 -3.21 -5.55
CA ALA A 394 -14.09 -2.81 -6.93
C ALA A 394 -12.76 -2.49 -7.63
N SER A 395 -12.24 -3.44 -8.39
CA SER A 395 -10.98 -3.34 -9.14
C SER A 395 -11.21 -3.52 -10.63
N LEU A 396 -10.18 -3.24 -11.45
CA LEU A 396 -10.20 -3.50 -12.87
C LEU A 396 -10.56 -4.97 -13.17
N LEU A 397 -10.04 -5.89 -12.37
CA LEU A 397 -10.26 -7.32 -12.52
C LEU A 397 -11.71 -7.69 -12.19
N SER A 398 -12.23 -7.26 -11.04
CA SER A 398 -13.58 -7.60 -10.59
C SER A 398 -14.67 -6.93 -11.44
N LEU A 399 -14.46 -5.66 -11.84
CA LEU A 399 -15.40 -4.94 -12.70
C LEU A 399 -15.30 -5.37 -14.16
N GLY A 400 -14.10 -5.72 -14.64
CA GLY A 400 -13.88 -6.26 -15.99
C GLY A 400 -14.47 -7.65 -16.20
N ALA A 401 -14.67 -8.41 -15.12
CA ALA A 401 -15.33 -9.71 -15.17
C ALA A 401 -16.87 -9.64 -15.30
N ILE A 402 -17.45 -8.43 -15.21
CA ILE A 402 -18.89 -8.24 -15.40
C ILE A 402 -19.19 -8.29 -16.89
N ASP A 403 -19.76 -9.41 -17.33
CA ASP A 403 -20.19 -9.62 -18.73
C ASP A 403 -21.65 -9.20 -18.89
N PHE A 404 -21.84 -8.11 -19.63
CA PHE A 404 -23.19 -7.59 -19.93
C PHE A 404 -24.01 -8.53 -20.80
N GLY A 405 -23.37 -9.31 -21.68
CA GLY A 405 -24.04 -10.28 -22.51
C GLY A 405 -24.80 -11.31 -21.67
N ILE A 406 -24.09 -11.96 -20.76
CA ILE A 406 -24.68 -12.99 -19.87
C ILE A 406 -25.77 -12.39 -18.95
N ILE A 407 -25.61 -11.12 -18.51
CA ILE A 407 -26.63 -10.48 -17.65
C ILE A 407 -27.94 -10.24 -18.42
N VAL A 408 -27.83 -9.83 -19.67
CA VAL A 408 -28.98 -9.39 -20.49
C VAL A 408 -29.69 -10.54 -21.15
N ASP A 409 -29.00 -11.63 -21.49
CA ASP A 409 -29.55 -12.76 -22.25
C ASP A 409 -30.88 -13.29 -21.72
N GLY A 410 -30.96 -13.55 -20.41
CA GLY A 410 -32.20 -14.03 -19.80
C GLY A 410 -33.35 -13.02 -19.92
N ALA A 411 -33.05 -11.73 -19.79
CA ALA A 411 -34.05 -10.66 -19.89
C ALA A 411 -34.50 -10.48 -21.35
N VAL A 412 -33.58 -10.57 -22.31
CA VAL A 412 -33.89 -10.51 -23.76
C VAL A 412 -34.84 -11.63 -24.17
N ILE A 413 -34.47 -12.89 -23.84
CA ILE A 413 -35.29 -14.06 -24.18
C ILE A 413 -36.69 -13.96 -23.58
N MET A 414 -36.77 -13.53 -22.30
CA MET A 414 -38.02 -13.35 -21.59
C MET A 414 -38.94 -12.31 -22.29
N VAL A 415 -38.41 -11.13 -22.56
CA VAL A 415 -39.16 -10.01 -23.17
C VAL A 415 -39.49 -10.30 -24.62
N GLU A 416 -38.55 -10.90 -25.37
CA GLU A 416 -38.80 -11.30 -26.76
C GLU A 416 -39.96 -12.31 -26.85
N ASN A 417 -39.97 -13.36 -26.01
CA ASN A 417 -41.03 -14.35 -26.00
C ASN A 417 -42.37 -13.72 -25.64
N ILE A 418 -42.43 -12.85 -24.64
CA ILE A 418 -43.66 -12.12 -24.27
C ILE A 418 -44.14 -11.27 -25.45
N MET A 419 -43.27 -10.54 -26.13
CA MET A 419 -43.61 -9.67 -27.25
C MET A 419 -44.04 -10.47 -28.50
N ARG A 420 -43.36 -11.58 -28.80
CA ARG A 420 -43.69 -12.47 -29.89
C ARG A 420 -45.10 -13.06 -29.69
N ARG A 421 -45.34 -13.65 -28.53
CA ARG A 421 -46.64 -14.20 -28.18
C ARG A 421 -47.76 -13.15 -28.21
N TYR A 422 -47.48 -11.92 -27.71
CA TYR A 422 -48.45 -10.84 -27.74
C TYR A 422 -48.81 -10.42 -29.18
N ARG A 423 -47.85 -10.48 -30.10
CA ARG A 423 -48.04 -10.16 -31.50
C ARG A 423 -48.95 -11.23 -32.17
N ASP A 424 -48.66 -12.51 -31.89
CA ASP A 424 -49.33 -13.65 -32.53
C ASP A 424 -50.64 -14.06 -31.85
N ALA A 425 -50.97 -13.50 -30.70
CA ALA A 425 -52.13 -13.84 -29.89
C ALA A 425 -53.47 -13.44 -30.52
N THR A 426 -54.43 -14.34 -30.42
CA THR A 426 -55.81 -14.11 -30.85
C THR A 426 -56.54 -13.08 -29.98
N PRO A 427 -57.62 -12.46 -30.48
CA PRO A 427 -58.45 -11.54 -29.69
C PRO A 427 -58.98 -12.17 -28.39
N GLU A 428 -59.28 -13.48 -28.41
CA GLU A 428 -59.77 -14.23 -27.24
C GLU A 428 -58.66 -14.37 -26.18
N GLU A 429 -57.44 -14.70 -26.53
CA GLU A 429 -56.28 -14.78 -25.62
C GLU A 429 -55.97 -13.44 -24.99
N LYS A 430 -56.07 -12.34 -25.74
CA LYS A 430 -55.90 -10.97 -25.21
C LYS A 430 -56.99 -10.59 -24.23
N SER A 431 -58.20 -11.21 -24.28
CA SER A 431 -59.30 -10.92 -23.36
C SER A 431 -59.08 -11.46 -21.95
N HIS A 432 -58.22 -12.46 -21.76
CA HIS A 432 -57.89 -13.01 -20.43
C HIS A 432 -57.08 -12.06 -19.51
N GLY A 433 -56.73 -10.90 -20.02
CA GLY A 433 -56.00 -9.87 -19.29
C GLY A 433 -54.46 -10.00 -19.43
N ILE A 434 -53.81 -8.85 -19.49
CA ILE A 434 -52.37 -8.71 -19.79
C ILE A 434 -51.47 -9.43 -18.77
N LEU A 435 -51.87 -9.51 -17.49
CA LEU A 435 -51.12 -10.18 -16.44
C LEU A 435 -51.10 -11.69 -16.57
N ALA A 436 -52.26 -12.31 -16.89
CA ALA A 436 -52.35 -13.75 -17.12
C ALA A 436 -51.54 -14.15 -18.36
N PHE A 437 -51.70 -13.38 -19.43
CA PHE A 437 -50.93 -13.57 -20.66
C PHE A 437 -49.41 -13.48 -20.42
N THR A 438 -48.94 -12.43 -19.73
CA THR A 438 -47.51 -12.24 -19.40
C THR A 438 -46.97 -13.38 -18.53
N ARG A 439 -47.75 -13.85 -17.55
CA ARG A 439 -47.39 -14.99 -16.70
C ARG A 439 -47.15 -16.24 -17.53
N ASP A 440 -48.08 -16.55 -18.43
CA ASP A 440 -48.04 -17.78 -19.25
C ASP A 440 -46.87 -17.73 -20.23
N ALA A 441 -46.68 -16.61 -20.91
CA ALA A 441 -45.53 -16.40 -21.80
C ALA A 441 -44.17 -16.44 -21.08
N ALA A 442 -44.07 -15.83 -19.90
CA ALA A 442 -42.86 -15.86 -19.10
C ALA A 442 -42.56 -17.24 -18.50
N SER A 443 -43.60 -17.99 -18.12
CA SER A 443 -43.47 -19.35 -17.58
C SER A 443 -43.03 -20.38 -18.58
N GLU A 444 -43.25 -20.13 -19.86
CA GLU A 444 -42.84 -21.01 -20.96
C GLU A 444 -41.31 -21.09 -21.08
N VAL A 445 -40.61 -19.95 -21.03
CA VAL A 445 -39.16 -19.86 -21.21
C VAL A 445 -38.39 -19.79 -19.91
N GLY A 446 -39.08 -19.60 -18.79
CA GLY A 446 -38.41 -19.35 -17.50
C GLY A 446 -37.55 -20.53 -17.03
N THR A 447 -37.93 -21.76 -17.32
CA THR A 447 -37.19 -22.96 -16.96
C THR A 447 -35.93 -23.11 -17.82
N GLU A 448 -36.07 -22.92 -19.13
CA GLU A 448 -34.97 -22.99 -20.11
C GLU A 448 -33.92 -21.91 -19.81
N ILE A 449 -34.35 -20.68 -19.51
CA ILE A 449 -33.44 -19.58 -19.10
C ILE A 449 -32.64 -19.97 -17.85
N LEU A 450 -33.31 -20.54 -16.82
CA LEU A 450 -32.60 -20.96 -15.62
C LEU A 450 -31.57 -22.03 -15.92
N PHE A 451 -31.91 -23.06 -16.69
CA PHE A 451 -30.95 -24.10 -17.04
C PHE A 451 -29.80 -23.57 -17.90
N SER A 452 -30.08 -22.67 -18.84
CA SER A 452 -29.04 -22.01 -19.64
C SER A 452 -28.06 -21.24 -18.77
N ILE A 453 -28.55 -20.39 -17.84
CA ILE A 453 -27.73 -19.63 -16.92
C ILE A 453 -26.95 -20.57 -16.01
N LEU A 454 -27.56 -21.62 -15.46
CA LEU A 454 -26.90 -22.59 -14.61
C LEU A 454 -25.77 -23.32 -15.33
N THR A 455 -26.01 -23.75 -16.56
CA THR A 455 -25.02 -24.46 -17.41
C THR A 455 -23.83 -23.53 -17.70
N THR A 456 -24.09 -22.28 -18.08
CA THR A 456 -23.06 -21.29 -18.33
C THR A 456 -22.21 -21.02 -17.04
N ARG A 457 -22.87 -20.92 -15.88
CA ARG A 457 -22.17 -20.74 -14.61
C ARG A 457 -21.34 -21.96 -14.21
N LEU A 458 -21.83 -23.17 -14.43
CA LEU A 458 -21.08 -24.41 -14.19
C LEU A 458 -19.84 -24.51 -15.08
N ALA A 459 -19.88 -23.98 -16.31
CA ALA A 459 -18.73 -23.96 -17.21
C ALA A 459 -17.59 -23.07 -16.65
N TYR A 460 -17.90 -22.07 -15.82
CA TYR A 460 -16.88 -21.23 -15.15
C TYR A 460 -16.40 -21.83 -13.80
N LEU A 461 -17.05 -22.89 -13.28
CA LEU A 461 -16.68 -23.49 -12.00
C LEU A 461 -15.21 -23.93 -11.92
N PRO A 462 -14.61 -24.53 -12.98
CA PRO A 462 -13.19 -24.89 -12.94
C PRO A 462 -12.25 -23.71 -12.67
N TYR A 463 -12.62 -22.49 -13.07
CA TYR A 463 -11.82 -21.29 -12.77
C TYR A 463 -11.72 -20.97 -11.29
N PHE A 464 -12.64 -21.46 -10.47
CA PHE A 464 -12.63 -21.25 -9.01
C PHE A 464 -11.98 -22.43 -8.25
N LEU A 465 -11.59 -23.50 -8.98
CA LEU A 465 -10.95 -24.69 -8.39
C LEU A 465 -9.43 -24.72 -8.62
N PHE A 466 -8.93 -23.82 -9.44
CA PHE A 466 -7.51 -23.57 -9.70
C PHE A 466 -7.09 -22.19 -9.21
#